data_1c84df92d82baa3a7d3152035accb1f9
#
_entry.id   1c84df92d82baa3a7d3152035accb1f9
#
_cell.length_a   1.000
_cell.length_b   1.000
_cell.length_c   1.000
_cell.angle_alpha   90.00
_cell.angle_beta   90.00
_cell.angle_gamma   90.00
#
_symmetry.space_group_name_H-M   'P 1'
#
loop_
_entity.id
_entity.type
_entity.pdbx_description
1 polymer ?
#
loop_
_entity_poly.entity_id
_entity_poly.type
_entity_poly.pdbx_seq_one_letter_code
_entity_poly.pdbx_strand_id
1 'polypeptide(L)'
;MYYLLPNEEDPIRTVKSKNFIDRVIFLVVVARLRFDAQGVKIFSDKIRLFLFVTQERTKRASANRLADTMKTITSVTKEISRSFLINKVLPAIKAKWPSEDLNSTIFIQQDNARTHIQPNDEEFCRATTQDGFDIRLMCQPPNSPYLNVLDLGFFRSTQSLQHKENFKSIDDLVAAVIKSYEDFSTEKSNYIFLTTQSCIMEIMKVKGSHDYKIQHLSKSNSARNGQLPVQLKFDSKLVQKTFVYLG
;
A
#
# COMPACT_ATOMS: atom_id res chain seq x y z
N MET A 1 8.69 9.17 17.75
CA MET A 1 9.58 9.94 18.62
C MET A 1 9.18 11.39 18.47
N TYR A 2 8.74 12.05 19.53
CA TYR A 2 8.40 13.47 19.51
C TYR A 2 9.65 14.25 19.93
N TYR A 3 9.91 15.33 19.22
CA TYR A 3 10.91 16.31 19.65
C TYR A 3 10.16 17.41 20.38
N LEU A 4 10.36 17.49 21.68
CA LEU A 4 9.85 18.57 22.52
C LEU A 4 10.90 19.67 22.59
N LEU A 5 10.44 20.90 22.68
CA LEU A 5 11.33 22.03 23.00
C LEU A 5 11.84 21.87 24.43
N PRO A 6 13.01 22.43 24.78
CA PRO A 6 13.64 22.25 26.10
C PRO A 6 12.76 22.61 27.32
N ASN A 7 11.69 23.38 27.10
CA ASN A 7 10.76 23.85 28.15
C ASN A 7 9.33 23.37 27.92
N GLU A 8 9.11 22.39 27.02
CA GLU A 8 7.80 21.84 26.71
C GLU A 8 7.56 20.61 27.56
N GLU A 9 6.47 20.58 28.31
CA GLU A 9 6.08 19.42 29.12
C GLU A 9 5.57 18.28 28.21
N ASP A 10 5.93 17.06 28.57
CA ASP A 10 5.42 15.87 27.89
C ASP A 10 3.88 15.85 27.88
N PRO A 11 3.21 15.76 26.74
CA PRO A 11 1.76 15.66 26.70
C PRO A 11 1.31 14.41 27.44
N ILE A 12 0.61 14.56 28.54
CA ILE A 12 0.07 13.45 29.34
C ILE A 12 -1.01 12.73 28.51
N ARG A 13 -0.63 11.64 27.85
CA ARG A 13 -1.53 10.74 27.12
C ARG A 13 -1.71 9.47 27.93
N THR A 14 -2.57 9.51 28.94
CA THR A 14 -2.88 8.34 29.75
C THR A 14 -4.09 7.62 29.21
N VAL A 15 -3.92 6.36 28.84
CA VAL A 15 -5.00 5.40 28.58
C VAL A 15 -4.93 4.29 29.61
N LYS A 16 -6.08 3.76 30.06
CA LYS A 16 -6.15 2.70 31.09
C LYS A 16 -5.36 1.44 30.72
N SER A 17 -5.28 1.10 29.45
CA SER A 17 -4.43 0.05 28.90
C SER A 17 -4.35 0.16 27.38
N LYS A 18 -3.42 -0.59 26.74
CA LYS A 18 -3.29 -0.70 25.28
C LYS A 18 -4.59 -1.15 24.59
N ASN A 19 -5.48 -1.83 25.28
CA ASN A 19 -6.75 -2.34 24.74
C ASN A 19 -7.78 -1.23 24.53
N PHE A 20 -7.59 -0.05 25.12
CA PHE A 20 -8.45 1.12 24.96
C PHE A 20 -7.96 2.09 23.88
N ILE A 21 -6.90 1.73 23.16
CA ILE A 21 -6.45 2.51 22.00
C ILE A 21 -7.23 2.02 20.79
N ASP A 22 -8.05 2.90 20.23
CA ASP A 22 -8.78 2.63 19.01
C ASP A 22 -7.81 2.35 17.85
N ARG A 23 -8.09 1.29 17.08
CA ARG A 23 -7.27 0.87 15.95
C ARG A 23 -8.16 0.63 14.74
N VAL A 24 -7.72 1.11 13.61
CA VAL A 24 -8.35 0.83 12.31
C VAL A 24 -7.39 -0.01 11.48
N ILE A 25 -7.87 -1.17 11.03
CA ILE A 25 -7.15 -2.01 10.06
C ILE A 25 -7.70 -1.66 8.69
N PHE A 26 -6.82 -1.48 7.72
CA PHE A 26 -7.20 -1.17 6.35
C PHE A 26 -6.31 -1.89 5.35
N LEU A 27 -6.86 -2.13 4.17
CA LEU A 27 -6.17 -2.70 3.02
C LEU A 27 -6.07 -1.63 1.95
N VAL A 28 -4.84 -1.31 1.55
CA VAL A 28 -4.56 -0.35 0.48
C VAL A 28 -4.11 -1.11 -0.76
N VAL A 29 -4.70 -0.75 -1.89
CA VAL A 29 -4.33 -1.30 -3.19
C VAL A 29 -3.85 -0.15 -4.08
N VAL A 30 -2.59 -0.23 -4.47
CA VAL A 30 -1.94 0.72 -5.37
C VAL A 30 -1.32 -0.01 -6.56
N ALA A 31 -1.18 0.68 -7.67
CA ALA A 31 -0.50 0.16 -8.85
C ALA A 31 0.48 1.18 -9.42
N ARG A 32 1.36 0.74 -10.31
CA ARG A 32 2.27 1.65 -11.01
C ARG A 32 1.51 2.61 -11.89
N LEU A 33 1.81 3.88 -11.78
CA LEU A 33 1.35 4.93 -12.69
C LEU A 33 1.71 4.61 -14.13
N ARG A 34 0.83 4.98 -15.06
CA ARG A 34 1.07 4.88 -16.50
C ARG A 34 0.87 6.21 -17.17
N PHE A 35 1.66 6.44 -18.19
CA PHE A 35 1.68 7.66 -18.95
C PHE A 35 1.65 7.28 -20.44
N ASP A 36 1.01 8.10 -21.25
CA ASP A 36 1.08 7.98 -22.70
C ASP A 36 2.43 8.44 -23.26
N ALA A 37 2.58 8.37 -24.57
CA ALA A 37 3.80 8.77 -25.27
C ALA A 37 4.11 10.28 -25.11
N GLN A 38 3.12 11.08 -24.76
CA GLN A 38 3.23 12.51 -24.50
C GLN A 38 3.53 12.84 -23.03
N GLY A 39 3.58 11.82 -22.16
CA GLY A 39 3.82 11.98 -20.72
C GLY A 39 2.57 12.36 -19.92
N VAL A 40 1.39 12.27 -20.52
CA VAL A 40 0.12 12.48 -19.82
C VAL A 40 -0.26 11.23 -19.05
N LYS A 41 -0.66 11.39 -17.79
CA LYS A 41 -1.07 10.27 -16.95
C LYS A 41 -2.39 9.67 -17.44
N ILE A 42 -2.35 8.42 -17.89
CA ILE A 42 -3.51 7.67 -18.37
C ILE A 42 -4.07 6.71 -17.32
N PHE A 43 -3.30 6.37 -16.28
CA PHE A 43 -3.73 5.48 -15.22
C PHE A 43 -3.24 5.97 -13.85
N SER A 44 -4.16 6.00 -12.88
CA SER A 44 -3.86 6.41 -11.50
C SER A 44 -3.26 5.26 -10.71
N ASP A 45 -2.32 5.60 -9.83
CA ASP A 45 -1.72 4.68 -8.86
C ASP A 45 -2.71 4.14 -7.81
N LYS A 46 -3.77 4.88 -7.54
CA LYS A 46 -4.74 4.56 -6.49
C LYS A 46 -5.85 3.64 -6.99
N ILE A 47 -5.74 2.35 -6.71
CA ILE A 47 -6.84 1.42 -7.00
C ILE A 47 -7.96 1.63 -5.98
N ARG A 48 -7.71 1.33 -4.70
CA ARG A 48 -8.69 1.53 -3.63
C ARG A 48 -8.08 1.39 -2.23
N LEU A 49 -8.75 2.03 -1.27
CA LEU A 49 -8.62 1.79 0.16
C LEU A 49 -9.85 1.03 0.65
N PHE A 50 -9.66 -0.04 1.39
CA PHE A 50 -10.72 -0.81 2.05
C PHE A 50 -10.48 -0.81 3.55
N LEU A 51 -11.53 -0.51 4.29
CA LEU A 51 -11.49 -0.52 5.76
C LEU A 51 -12.10 -1.81 6.29
N PHE A 52 -11.46 -2.41 7.27
CA PHE A 52 -12.01 -3.53 8.02
C PHE A 52 -12.87 -3.00 9.17
N VAL A 53 -14.04 -2.46 8.82
CA VAL A 53 -15.00 -1.90 9.76
C VAL A 53 -16.39 -2.52 9.53
N THR A 54 -17.16 -2.64 10.60
CA THR A 54 -18.58 -2.97 10.59
C THR A 54 -19.36 -1.79 11.14
N GLN A 55 -20.56 -1.56 10.60
CA GLN A 55 -21.50 -0.60 11.17
C GLN A 55 -22.38 -1.34 12.17
N GLU A 56 -22.38 -0.91 13.41
CA GLU A 56 -23.26 -1.44 14.45
C GLU A 56 -24.16 -0.32 14.95
N ARG A 57 -25.48 -0.60 15.02
CA ARG A 57 -26.39 0.30 15.71
C ARG A 57 -26.14 0.27 17.20
N THR A 58 -25.98 1.44 17.79
CA THR A 58 -25.85 1.55 19.24
C THR A 58 -27.11 1.10 19.92
N LYS A 59 -27.00 0.16 20.85
CA LYS A 59 -28.13 -0.35 21.64
C LYS A 59 -28.78 0.70 22.57
N ARG A 60 -28.09 1.82 22.82
CA ARG A 60 -28.58 2.99 23.58
C ARG A 60 -28.04 4.26 22.94
N ALA A 61 -28.93 5.12 22.50
CA ALA A 61 -28.57 6.48 22.09
C ALA A 61 -28.13 7.29 23.34
N SER A 62 -27.03 7.99 23.25
CA SER A 62 -26.63 9.01 24.22
C SER A 62 -26.38 10.32 23.47
N ALA A 63 -26.47 11.45 24.14
CA ALA A 63 -26.29 12.78 23.54
C ALA A 63 -24.95 12.94 22.76
N ASN A 64 -23.97 12.08 23.03
CA ASN A 64 -22.63 12.11 22.43
C ASN A 64 -22.34 10.90 21.49
N ARG A 65 -23.34 10.07 21.16
CA ARG A 65 -23.18 8.93 20.24
C ARG A 65 -24.28 8.96 19.19
N LEU A 66 -23.87 9.07 17.94
CA LEU A 66 -24.76 8.88 16.79
C LEU A 66 -25.37 7.48 16.77
N ALA A 67 -26.55 7.34 16.20
CA ALA A 67 -27.30 6.08 16.15
C ALA A 67 -26.52 4.94 15.44
N ASP A 68 -25.69 5.28 14.49
CA ASP A 68 -24.83 4.35 13.76
C ASP A 68 -23.37 4.72 14.01
N THR A 69 -22.63 3.89 14.74
CA THR A 69 -21.19 4.04 14.96
C THR A 69 -20.42 2.96 14.22
N MET A 70 -19.31 3.33 13.60
CA MET A 70 -18.39 2.37 13.01
C MET A 70 -17.66 1.61 14.14
N LYS A 71 -17.52 0.31 13.95
CA LYS A 71 -16.73 -0.55 14.82
C LYS A 71 -15.67 -1.26 14.00
N THR A 72 -14.45 -1.23 14.46
CA THR A 72 -13.36 -1.91 13.78
C THR A 72 -13.43 -3.42 13.98
N ILE A 73 -13.08 -4.19 12.96
CA ILE A 73 -12.80 -5.61 13.10
C ILE A 73 -11.49 -5.73 13.86
N THR A 74 -11.53 -6.35 15.03
CA THR A 74 -10.37 -6.46 15.94
C THR A 74 -9.31 -7.43 15.45
N SER A 75 -9.69 -8.38 14.59
CA SER A 75 -8.80 -9.40 14.05
C SER A 75 -9.18 -9.73 12.61
N VAL A 76 -8.24 -9.61 11.71
CA VAL A 76 -8.38 -10.05 10.31
C VAL A 76 -7.89 -11.49 10.24
N THR A 77 -8.73 -12.41 9.74
CA THR A 77 -8.38 -13.82 9.51
C THR A 77 -8.06 -14.07 8.03
N LYS A 78 -7.56 -15.26 7.69
CA LYS A 78 -7.35 -15.66 6.29
C LYS A 78 -8.64 -15.64 5.47
N GLU A 79 -9.74 -16.06 6.06
CA GLU A 79 -11.07 -16.08 5.44
C GLU A 79 -11.54 -14.65 5.11
N ILE A 80 -11.35 -13.72 6.05
CA ILE A 80 -11.64 -12.29 5.82
C ILE A 80 -10.75 -11.73 4.73
N SER A 81 -9.46 -12.01 4.76
CA SER A 81 -8.50 -11.58 3.73
C SER A 81 -8.87 -12.12 2.35
N ARG A 82 -9.21 -13.43 2.25
CA ARG A 82 -9.69 -14.05 1.01
C ARG A 82 -10.94 -13.37 0.50
N SER A 83 -11.94 -13.20 1.36
CA SER A 83 -13.20 -12.54 1.01
C SER A 83 -12.97 -11.12 0.48
N PHE A 84 -12.08 -10.35 1.11
CA PHE A 84 -11.75 -9.00 0.64
C PHE A 84 -11.03 -9.03 -0.71
N LEU A 85 -10.08 -9.93 -0.90
CA LEU A 85 -9.37 -10.08 -2.18
C LEU A 85 -10.35 -10.42 -3.31
N ILE A 86 -11.19 -11.43 -3.12
CA ILE A 86 -12.11 -11.90 -4.17
C ILE A 86 -13.25 -10.90 -4.40
N ASN A 87 -13.93 -10.45 -3.34
CA ASN A 87 -15.18 -9.71 -3.47
C ASN A 87 -14.99 -8.18 -3.54
N LYS A 88 -13.79 -7.67 -3.24
CA LYS A 88 -13.51 -6.23 -3.20
C LYS A 88 -12.33 -5.83 -4.06
N VAL A 89 -11.18 -6.49 -3.90
CA VAL A 89 -9.94 -6.10 -4.58
C VAL A 89 -9.99 -6.46 -6.06
N LEU A 90 -10.35 -7.70 -6.40
CA LEU A 90 -10.46 -8.12 -7.81
C LEU A 90 -11.43 -7.24 -8.61
N PRO A 91 -12.67 -6.97 -8.15
CA PRO A 91 -13.56 -6.05 -8.86
C PRO A 91 -13.00 -4.63 -8.99
N ALA A 92 -12.31 -4.11 -7.95
CA ALA A 92 -11.73 -2.77 -8.00
C ALA A 92 -10.57 -2.67 -9.00
N ILE A 93 -9.75 -3.73 -9.12
CA ILE A 93 -8.70 -3.82 -10.13
C ILE A 93 -9.34 -3.88 -11.51
N LYS A 94 -10.24 -4.82 -11.76
CA LYS A 94 -10.93 -5.01 -13.05
C LYS A 94 -11.62 -3.73 -13.54
N ALA A 95 -12.26 -2.99 -12.63
CA ALA A 95 -12.95 -1.74 -12.97
C ALA A 95 -12.03 -0.57 -13.35
N LYS A 96 -10.79 -0.59 -12.90
CA LYS A 96 -9.83 0.52 -13.11
C LYS A 96 -8.71 0.18 -14.07
N TRP A 97 -8.45 -1.10 -14.34
CA TRP A 97 -7.32 -1.51 -15.16
C TRP A 97 -7.50 -1.07 -16.60
N PRO A 98 -6.47 -0.51 -17.24
CA PRO A 98 -6.57 -0.06 -18.62
C PRO A 98 -6.86 -1.23 -19.58
N SER A 99 -7.80 -1.03 -20.50
CA SER A 99 -8.18 -2.04 -21.49
C SER A 99 -7.03 -2.46 -22.41
N GLU A 100 -6.08 -1.57 -22.63
CA GLU A 100 -4.88 -1.81 -23.45
C GLU A 100 -3.96 -2.88 -22.86
N ASP A 101 -4.05 -3.12 -21.55
CA ASP A 101 -3.19 -4.04 -20.80
C ASP A 101 -3.89 -5.34 -20.37
N LEU A 102 -5.07 -5.61 -20.86
CA LEU A 102 -5.85 -6.83 -20.52
C LEU A 102 -5.10 -8.13 -20.84
N ASN A 103 -4.25 -8.10 -21.88
CA ASN A 103 -3.46 -9.27 -22.28
C ASN A 103 -2.19 -9.48 -21.43
N SER A 104 -1.94 -8.62 -20.45
CA SER A 104 -0.77 -8.71 -19.58
C SER A 104 -1.13 -9.36 -18.26
N THR A 105 -0.27 -10.23 -17.73
CA THR A 105 -0.45 -10.77 -16.38
C THR A 105 -0.37 -9.65 -15.34
N ILE A 106 -1.37 -9.58 -14.49
CA ILE A 106 -1.43 -8.64 -13.36
C ILE A 106 -0.97 -9.38 -12.10
N PHE A 107 0.13 -8.95 -11.51
CA PHE A 107 0.60 -9.49 -10.25
C PHE A 107 0.12 -8.65 -9.06
N ILE A 108 -0.62 -9.27 -8.15
CA ILE A 108 -0.95 -8.68 -6.85
C ILE A 108 0.13 -9.14 -5.87
N GLN A 109 1.02 -8.22 -5.49
CA GLN A 109 2.01 -8.48 -4.46
C GLN A 109 1.42 -8.18 -3.08
N GLN A 110 1.60 -9.12 -2.15
CA GLN A 110 1.29 -8.96 -0.72
C GLN A 110 2.51 -9.29 0.14
N ASP A 111 2.55 -8.80 1.37
CA ASP A 111 3.56 -9.21 2.35
C ASP A 111 3.29 -10.64 2.86
N ASN A 112 4.15 -11.13 3.75
CA ASN A 112 4.07 -12.49 4.29
C ASN A 112 3.29 -12.54 5.62
N ALA A 113 2.31 -11.65 5.84
CA ALA A 113 1.49 -11.70 7.04
C ALA A 113 0.74 -13.03 7.15
N ARG A 114 0.64 -13.56 8.38
CA ARG A 114 -0.02 -14.87 8.63
C ARG A 114 -1.48 -14.92 8.23
N THR A 115 -2.11 -13.76 8.11
CA THR A 115 -3.50 -13.58 7.73
C THR A 115 -3.71 -13.51 6.22
N HIS A 116 -2.64 -13.46 5.43
CA HIS A 116 -2.71 -13.47 3.99
C HIS A 116 -2.88 -14.90 3.46
N ILE A 117 -3.56 -15.02 2.32
CA ILE A 117 -3.73 -16.29 1.62
C ILE A 117 -2.47 -16.64 0.81
N GLN A 118 -2.33 -17.91 0.48
CA GLN A 118 -1.20 -18.35 -0.35
C GLN A 118 -1.47 -18.06 -1.83
N PRO A 119 -0.44 -17.91 -2.67
CA PRO A 119 -0.59 -17.68 -4.12
C PRO A 119 -1.42 -18.75 -4.85
N ASN A 120 -1.42 -19.97 -4.34
CA ASN A 120 -2.15 -21.11 -4.88
C ASN A 120 -3.50 -21.36 -4.20
N ASP A 121 -4.07 -20.36 -3.52
CA ASP A 121 -5.40 -20.46 -2.91
C ASP A 121 -6.45 -20.77 -3.98
N GLU A 122 -7.14 -21.92 -3.85
CA GLU A 122 -8.03 -22.44 -4.89
C GLU A 122 -9.21 -21.51 -5.20
N GLU A 123 -9.80 -20.89 -4.16
CA GLU A 123 -10.94 -19.98 -4.35
C GLU A 123 -10.50 -18.70 -5.07
N PHE A 124 -9.34 -18.17 -4.70
CA PHE A 124 -8.77 -17.00 -5.36
C PHE A 124 -8.42 -17.33 -6.82
N CYS A 125 -7.72 -18.44 -7.09
CA CYS A 125 -7.36 -18.84 -8.44
C CYS A 125 -8.59 -19.03 -9.33
N ARG A 126 -9.68 -19.62 -8.83
CA ARG A 126 -10.94 -19.73 -9.57
C ARG A 126 -11.57 -18.38 -9.88
N ALA A 127 -11.51 -17.42 -8.94
CA ALA A 127 -12.08 -16.10 -9.13
C ALA A 127 -11.29 -15.24 -10.13
N THR A 128 -9.99 -15.50 -10.30
CA THR A 128 -9.14 -14.72 -11.22
C THR A 128 -9.22 -15.17 -12.69
N THR A 129 -9.71 -16.37 -12.96
CA THR A 129 -9.84 -16.91 -14.33
C THR A 129 -11.08 -16.41 -15.06
N GLN A 130 -11.93 -15.64 -14.39
CA GLN A 130 -13.15 -15.07 -14.97
C GLN A 130 -12.85 -13.75 -15.70
N ASP A 131 -13.62 -13.45 -16.73
CA ASP A 131 -13.63 -12.15 -17.44
C ASP A 131 -12.35 -11.78 -18.23
N GLY A 132 -11.56 -12.77 -18.67
CA GLY A 132 -10.42 -12.53 -19.55
C GLY A 132 -9.19 -11.88 -18.92
N PHE A 133 -9.17 -11.69 -17.60
CA PHE A 133 -7.99 -11.21 -16.89
C PHE A 133 -7.08 -12.37 -16.48
N ASP A 134 -5.77 -12.19 -16.58
CA ASP A 134 -4.76 -13.06 -15.94
C ASP A 134 -4.23 -12.34 -14.69
N ILE A 135 -4.86 -12.57 -13.53
CA ILE A 135 -4.48 -11.98 -12.26
C ILE A 135 -3.86 -13.05 -11.36
N ARG A 136 -2.64 -12.81 -10.91
CA ARG A 136 -1.90 -13.75 -10.05
C ARG A 136 -1.49 -13.10 -8.75
N LEU A 137 -1.58 -13.86 -7.66
CA LEU A 137 -1.10 -13.44 -6.36
C LEU A 137 0.37 -13.84 -6.21
N MET A 138 1.16 -12.97 -5.62
CA MET A 138 2.56 -13.24 -5.28
C MET A 138 2.89 -12.73 -3.89
N CYS A 139 3.76 -13.45 -3.19
CA CYS A 139 4.28 -13.01 -1.91
C CYS A 139 5.55 -12.18 -2.11
N GLN A 140 5.71 -11.18 -1.26
CA GLN A 140 6.95 -10.44 -1.16
C GLN A 140 8.10 -11.38 -0.74
N PRO A 141 9.31 -11.24 -1.30
CA PRO A 141 10.47 -11.97 -0.79
C PRO A 141 10.66 -11.72 0.71
N PRO A 142 11.02 -12.74 1.51
CA PRO A 142 11.24 -12.57 2.94
C PRO A 142 12.28 -11.48 3.25
N ASN A 143 12.07 -10.75 4.34
CA ASN A 143 12.99 -9.70 4.82
C ASN A 143 13.32 -8.60 3.80
N SER A 144 12.41 -8.30 2.86
CA SER A 144 12.63 -7.34 1.77
C SER A 144 11.66 -6.15 1.81
N PRO A 145 11.65 -5.32 2.87
CA PRO A 145 10.69 -4.21 3.01
C PRO A 145 10.82 -3.16 1.90
N TYR A 146 12.00 -3.04 1.29
CA TYR A 146 12.24 -2.12 0.17
C TYR A 146 11.62 -2.55 -1.16
N LEU A 147 11.07 -3.76 -1.22
CA LEU A 147 10.29 -4.26 -2.37
C LEU A 147 8.79 -4.07 -2.18
N ASN A 148 8.35 -3.47 -1.05
CA ASN A 148 6.97 -3.13 -0.78
C ASN A 148 6.80 -1.60 -0.87
N VAL A 149 6.09 -1.15 -1.90
CA VAL A 149 5.84 0.28 -2.13
C VAL A 149 5.07 0.95 -1.00
N LEU A 150 4.21 0.20 -0.29
CA LEU A 150 3.42 0.71 0.82
C LEU A 150 4.32 0.99 2.04
N ASP A 151 5.26 0.09 2.35
CA ASP A 151 6.22 0.25 3.44
C ASP A 151 7.25 1.34 3.16
N LEU A 152 7.67 1.49 1.89
CA LEU A 152 8.64 2.50 1.48
C LEU A 152 8.16 3.94 1.72
N GLY A 153 6.87 4.20 1.67
CA GLY A 153 6.44 5.57 1.79
C GLY A 153 4.99 5.83 2.16
N PHE A 154 4.05 5.01 1.70
CA PHE A 154 2.63 5.26 1.91
C PHE A 154 2.26 5.23 3.40
N PHE A 155 2.61 4.16 4.11
CA PHE A 155 2.28 4.03 5.53
C PHE A 155 2.96 5.09 6.39
N ARG A 156 4.21 5.45 6.09
CA ARG A 156 4.91 6.52 6.79
C ARG A 156 4.21 7.88 6.63
N SER A 157 3.74 8.19 5.43
CA SER A 157 3.01 9.42 5.14
C SER A 157 1.67 9.46 5.88
N THR A 158 0.94 8.35 5.89
CA THR A 158 -0.33 8.22 6.61
C THR A 158 -0.14 8.34 8.12
N GLN A 159 0.87 7.68 8.68
CA GLN A 159 1.20 7.78 10.11
C GLN A 159 1.58 9.20 10.53
N SER A 160 2.32 9.93 9.71
CA SER A 160 2.70 11.31 10.03
C SER A 160 1.51 12.25 10.17
N LEU A 161 0.42 11.99 9.47
CA LEU A 161 -0.83 12.75 9.60
C LEU A 161 -1.60 12.35 10.86
N GLN A 162 -1.62 11.07 11.21
CA GLN A 162 -2.23 10.59 12.44
C GLN A 162 -1.59 11.16 13.71
N HIS A 163 -0.28 11.43 13.67
CA HIS A 163 0.42 12.03 14.83
C HIS A 163 0.08 13.50 15.08
N LYS A 164 -0.47 14.19 14.09
CA LYS A 164 -0.81 15.62 14.21
C LYS A 164 -2.21 15.88 14.77
N GLU A 165 -3.09 14.89 14.79
CA GLU A 165 -4.47 15.04 15.17
C GLU A 165 -4.81 14.13 16.38
N ASN A 166 -5.58 14.68 17.33
CA ASN A 166 -6.15 13.91 18.44
C ASN A 166 -7.54 13.43 18.02
N PHE A 167 -7.64 12.16 17.61
CA PHE A 167 -8.92 11.55 17.26
C PHE A 167 -9.75 11.29 18.52
N LYS A 168 -11.02 11.67 18.47
CA LYS A 168 -11.97 11.47 19.58
C LYS A 168 -12.84 10.23 19.38
N SER A 169 -12.89 9.71 18.15
CA SER A 169 -13.70 8.56 17.78
C SER A 169 -13.04 7.72 16.69
N ILE A 170 -13.55 6.48 16.50
CA ILE A 170 -13.16 5.63 15.38
C ILE A 170 -13.54 6.28 14.04
N ASP A 171 -14.68 6.98 14.00
CA ASP A 171 -15.14 7.68 12.80
C ASP A 171 -14.15 8.78 12.37
N ASP A 172 -13.62 9.55 13.32
CA ASP A 172 -12.59 10.56 13.04
C ASP A 172 -11.31 9.91 12.50
N LEU A 173 -10.89 8.79 13.11
CA LEU A 173 -9.71 8.05 12.66
C LEU A 173 -9.90 7.48 11.25
N VAL A 174 -11.07 6.93 10.96
CA VAL A 174 -11.43 6.43 9.62
C VAL A 174 -11.42 7.57 8.60
N ALA A 175 -12.06 8.69 8.92
CA ALA A 175 -12.09 9.86 8.04
C ALA A 175 -10.66 10.37 7.74
N ALA A 176 -9.79 10.41 8.75
CA ALA A 176 -8.39 10.81 8.58
C ALA A 176 -7.60 9.84 7.71
N VAL A 177 -7.82 8.53 7.83
CA VAL A 177 -7.17 7.53 6.97
C VAL A 177 -7.64 7.68 5.51
N ILE A 178 -8.94 7.86 5.28
CA ILE A 178 -9.48 8.09 3.94
C ILE A 178 -8.89 9.36 3.34
N LYS A 179 -8.94 10.47 4.08
CA LYS A 179 -8.38 11.75 3.64
C LYS A 179 -6.89 11.63 3.31
N SER A 180 -6.12 10.96 4.17
CA SER A 180 -4.69 10.72 3.94
C SER A 180 -4.42 9.94 2.65
N TYR A 181 -5.26 8.95 2.35
CA TYR A 181 -5.18 8.20 1.10
C TYR A 181 -5.54 9.08 -0.10
N GLU A 182 -6.56 9.90 0.00
CA GLU A 182 -6.98 10.81 -1.07
C GLU A 182 -5.95 11.92 -1.32
N ASP A 183 -5.39 12.50 -0.27
CA ASP A 183 -4.40 13.58 -0.33
C ASP A 183 -2.99 13.08 -0.70
N PHE A 184 -2.75 11.76 -0.70
CA PHE A 184 -1.46 11.22 -1.06
C PHE A 184 -1.13 11.54 -2.52
N SER A 185 -0.08 12.34 -2.74
CA SER A 185 0.18 12.87 -4.07
C SER A 185 0.69 11.80 -5.03
N THR A 186 0.20 11.85 -6.27
CA THR A 186 0.63 11.02 -7.40
C THR A 186 2.15 11.13 -7.64
N GLU A 187 2.71 12.33 -7.44
CA GLU A 187 4.14 12.56 -7.57
C GLU A 187 4.95 11.77 -6.54
N LYS A 188 4.53 11.82 -5.27
CA LYS A 188 5.16 11.01 -4.20
C LYS A 188 5.06 9.53 -4.47
N SER A 189 3.90 9.07 -4.95
CA SER A 189 3.71 7.68 -5.37
C SER A 189 4.71 7.30 -6.47
N ASN A 190 4.85 8.13 -7.50
CA ASN A 190 5.84 7.92 -8.56
C ASN A 190 7.27 7.80 -8.00
N TYR A 191 7.64 8.67 -7.05
CA TYR A 191 8.96 8.60 -6.41
C TYR A 191 9.20 7.29 -5.65
N ILE A 192 8.16 6.75 -5.01
CA ILE A 192 8.26 5.48 -4.30
C ILE A 192 8.47 4.33 -5.30
N PHE A 193 7.69 4.28 -6.38
CA PHE A 193 7.87 3.25 -7.41
C PHE A 193 9.25 3.31 -8.07
N LEU A 194 9.78 4.50 -8.35
CA LEU A 194 11.15 4.66 -8.85
C LEU A 194 12.19 4.16 -7.82
N THR A 195 11.96 4.40 -6.52
CA THR A 195 12.84 3.85 -5.48
C THR A 195 12.80 2.33 -5.47
N THR A 196 11.61 1.71 -5.54
CA THR A 196 11.47 0.26 -5.61
C THR A 196 12.22 -0.31 -6.82
N GLN A 197 12.10 0.31 -8.00
CA GLN A 197 12.85 -0.10 -9.19
C GLN A 197 14.37 0.00 -8.98
N SER A 198 14.83 1.07 -8.33
CA SER A 198 16.25 1.22 -7.98
C SER A 198 16.71 0.14 -7.01
N CYS A 199 15.92 -0.19 -6.00
CA CYS A 199 16.21 -1.28 -5.06
C CYS A 199 16.32 -2.63 -5.78
N ILE A 200 15.39 -2.93 -6.70
CA ILE A 200 15.44 -4.15 -7.50
C ILE A 200 16.76 -4.22 -8.29
N MET A 201 17.18 -3.13 -8.93
CA MET A 201 18.44 -3.09 -9.67
C MET A 201 19.64 -3.36 -8.77
N GLU A 202 19.68 -2.78 -7.58
CA GLU A 202 20.78 -3.01 -6.62
C GLU A 202 20.79 -4.47 -6.12
N ILE A 203 19.62 -5.03 -5.80
CA ILE A 203 19.47 -6.44 -5.40
C ILE A 203 19.99 -7.37 -6.50
N MET A 204 19.67 -7.09 -7.78
CA MET A 204 20.19 -7.87 -8.91
C MET A 204 21.71 -7.82 -9.00
N LYS A 205 22.33 -6.65 -8.78
CA LYS A 205 23.80 -6.48 -8.80
C LYS A 205 24.49 -7.32 -7.72
N VAL A 206 23.88 -7.40 -6.53
CA VAL A 206 24.43 -8.17 -5.40
C VAL A 206 23.87 -9.60 -5.30
N LYS A 207 23.23 -10.09 -6.39
CA LYS A 207 22.70 -11.46 -6.50
C LYS A 207 21.75 -11.85 -5.36
N GLY A 208 20.87 -10.93 -4.96
CA GLY A 208 19.90 -11.16 -3.90
C GLY A 208 20.38 -10.91 -2.47
N SER A 209 21.62 -10.52 -2.27
CA SER A 209 22.12 -10.12 -0.94
C SER A 209 21.40 -8.88 -0.42
N HIS A 210 21.39 -8.73 0.90
CA HIS A 210 20.88 -7.52 1.58
C HIS A 210 21.96 -6.42 1.73
N ASP A 211 23.19 -6.69 1.31
CA ASP A 211 24.30 -5.75 1.42
C ASP A 211 24.34 -4.82 0.21
N TYR A 212 23.39 -3.89 0.15
CA TYR A 212 23.33 -2.83 -0.85
C TYR A 212 22.86 -1.51 -0.23
N LYS A 213 23.23 -0.40 -0.87
CA LYS A 213 22.77 0.94 -0.49
C LYS A 213 21.68 1.40 -1.44
N ILE A 214 20.58 1.90 -0.87
CA ILE A 214 19.52 2.54 -1.67
C ILE A 214 20.11 3.81 -2.27
N GLN A 215 20.10 3.89 -3.61
CA GLN A 215 20.62 5.05 -4.31
C GLN A 215 19.72 6.27 -4.11
N HIS A 216 20.32 7.41 -3.82
CA HIS A 216 19.63 8.68 -3.74
C HIS A 216 19.43 9.25 -5.15
N LEU A 217 18.23 9.10 -5.70
CA LEU A 217 17.90 9.46 -7.09
C LEU A 217 17.65 10.96 -7.29
N SER A 218 17.78 11.82 -6.28
CA SER A 218 17.51 13.27 -6.35
C SER A 218 16.20 13.61 -7.07
N LYS A 219 15.15 12.78 -6.89
CA LYS A 219 13.92 12.77 -7.68
C LYS A 219 13.21 14.11 -7.75
N SER A 220 13.15 14.86 -6.65
CA SER A 220 12.54 16.20 -6.61
C SER A 220 13.28 17.21 -7.48
N ASN A 221 14.62 17.16 -7.52
CA ASN A 221 15.40 18.03 -8.41
C ASN A 221 15.20 17.64 -9.87
N SER A 222 15.26 16.32 -10.17
CA SER A 222 15.01 15.81 -11.52
C SER A 222 13.61 16.16 -12.01
N ALA A 223 12.58 16.11 -11.13
CA ALA A 223 11.22 16.49 -11.47
C ALA A 223 11.10 17.98 -11.80
N ARG A 224 11.71 18.86 -10.98
CA ARG A 224 11.71 20.33 -11.26
C ARG A 224 12.38 20.69 -12.58
N ASN A 225 13.38 19.91 -12.98
CA ASN A 225 14.12 20.11 -14.23
C ASN A 225 13.48 19.37 -15.43
N GLY A 226 12.31 18.74 -15.26
CA GLY A 226 11.66 17.94 -16.31
C GLY A 226 12.43 16.68 -16.73
N GLN A 227 13.40 16.24 -15.91
CA GLN A 227 14.30 15.12 -16.22
C GLN A 227 13.95 13.84 -15.43
N LEU A 228 12.85 13.85 -14.66
CA LEU A 228 12.45 12.66 -13.93
C LEU A 228 12.01 11.58 -14.91
N PRO A 229 12.64 10.39 -14.92
CA PRO A 229 12.22 9.33 -15.82
C PRO A 229 10.85 8.78 -15.39
N VAL A 230 10.03 8.40 -16.35
CA VAL A 230 8.76 7.68 -16.10
C VAL A 230 9.05 6.33 -15.45
N GLN A 231 10.11 5.66 -15.87
CA GLN A 231 10.59 4.39 -15.30
C GLN A 231 12.12 4.29 -15.46
N LEU A 232 12.75 3.54 -14.56
CA LEU A 232 14.17 3.23 -14.70
C LEU A 232 14.34 2.13 -15.76
N LYS A 233 15.31 2.33 -16.65
CA LYS A 233 15.70 1.29 -17.62
C LYS A 233 16.63 0.30 -16.94
N PHE A 234 16.32 -0.98 -17.03
CA PHE A 234 17.19 -2.04 -16.58
C PHE A 234 18.26 -2.32 -17.65
N ASP A 235 19.51 -2.49 -17.21
CA ASP A 235 20.57 -2.96 -18.10
C ASP A 235 20.27 -4.41 -18.52
N SER A 236 20.16 -4.65 -19.83
CA SER A 236 19.89 -5.98 -20.38
C SER A 236 20.92 -7.03 -19.97
N LYS A 237 22.21 -6.61 -19.84
CA LYS A 237 23.29 -7.50 -19.39
C LYS A 237 23.10 -7.90 -17.93
N LEU A 238 22.66 -6.95 -17.08
CA LEU A 238 22.36 -7.24 -15.67
C LEU A 238 21.19 -8.22 -15.55
N VAL A 239 20.13 -7.99 -16.32
CA VAL A 239 18.95 -8.89 -16.36
C VAL A 239 19.37 -10.30 -16.79
N GLN A 240 20.13 -10.42 -17.88
CA GLN A 240 20.60 -11.71 -18.38
C GLN A 240 21.50 -12.44 -17.38
N LYS A 241 22.43 -11.74 -16.74
CA LYS A 241 23.27 -12.31 -15.67
C LYS A 241 22.45 -12.82 -14.50
N THR A 242 21.38 -12.09 -14.13
CA THR A 242 20.50 -12.49 -13.03
C THR A 242 19.74 -13.77 -13.41
N PHE A 243 19.21 -13.87 -14.64
CA PHE A 243 18.57 -15.09 -15.13
C PHE A 243 19.50 -16.29 -15.09
N VAL A 244 20.75 -16.14 -15.57
CA VAL A 244 21.77 -17.21 -15.52
C VAL A 244 22.10 -17.62 -14.09
N TYR A 245 22.06 -16.67 -13.14
CA TYR A 245 22.32 -16.96 -11.72
C TYR A 245 21.16 -17.72 -11.05
N LEU A 246 19.93 -17.47 -11.47
CA LEU A 246 18.72 -18.10 -10.89
C LEU A 246 18.44 -19.50 -11.51
N GLY A 247 19.17 -19.90 -12.57
CA GLY A 247 18.99 -21.19 -13.25
C GLY A 247 17.88 -21.14 -14.25
#